data_270ce11bcf4aa64c9c4264aa60308a09
#
_entry.id   270ce11bcf4aa64c9c4264aa60308a09
#
_cell.length_a   1.000
_cell.length_b   1.000
_cell.length_c   1.000
_cell.angle_alpha   90.00
_cell.angle_beta   90.00
_cell.angle_gamma   90.00
#
_symmetry.space_group_name_H-M   'P 1'
#
loop_
_entity.id
_entity.type
_entity.pdbx_description
1 polymer ?
#
loop_
_entity_poly.entity_id
_entity_poly.type
_entity_poly.pdbx_seq_one_letter_code
_entity_poly.pdbx_strand_id
1 'polypeptide(L)'
;MTTTNQERELVVMVGATGALGETVARRLVESGLHLLAVGRSEDDLKKLVSSSEHMSYCIADIGDDAAIEKIKAVVGKMNRTVRMVVHAAGVPVAGGVLEANPLALSQAINIKAGGMLRLHRAVDAHLVRGSRLVAVGGHYGFEPTAYAATAGVANAGLTNLMRQFSWALGDRGITAHLVAPGPADTERLRNVANTRAKQRGISVEEVFDELKEESAIHAFTTPQQVAWGICLLLAPEADAMAGSSLMLDSGRRRGLP
;
A
#
# COMPACT_ATOMS: atom_id res chain seq x y z
N MET A 1 34.12 17.37 14.81
CA MET A 1 33.45 16.28 14.10
C MET A 1 32.37 16.93 13.23
N THR A 2 32.67 17.16 11.97
CA THR A 2 31.71 17.69 10.99
C THR A 2 30.69 16.59 10.69
N THR A 3 29.52 16.69 11.27
CA THR A 3 28.34 15.93 10.80
C THR A 3 28.08 16.35 9.37
N THR A 4 28.55 15.58 8.41
CA THR A 4 28.05 15.66 7.05
C THR A 4 26.56 15.46 7.12
N ASN A 5 25.82 16.49 6.79
CA ASN A 5 24.35 16.46 6.65
C ASN A 5 24.07 15.55 5.45
N GLN A 6 24.11 14.24 5.66
CA GLN A 6 23.86 13.25 4.61
C GLN A 6 22.37 13.42 4.24
N GLU A 7 22.15 13.86 3.03
CA GLU A 7 20.79 14.11 2.54
C GLU A 7 19.97 12.82 2.62
N ARG A 8 18.79 12.86 3.28
CA ARG A 8 17.94 11.69 3.47
C ARG A 8 17.53 11.10 2.12
N GLU A 9 17.63 9.78 1.98
CA GLU A 9 17.08 9.06 0.83
C GLU A 9 15.56 9.24 0.75
N LEU A 10 15.01 9.09 -0.46
CA LEU A 10 13.60 9.37 -0.73
C LEU A 10 12.76 8.10 -0.61
N VAL A 11 11.59 8.23 0.00
CA VAL A 11 10.46 7.32 -0.19
C VAL A 11 9.35 8.03 -0.97
N VAL A 12 8.90 7.42 -2.06
CA VAL A 12 7.76 7.91 -2.85
C VAL A 12 6.53 7.06 -2.54
N MET A 13 5.50 7.69 -1.98
CA MET A 13 4.34 6.96 -1.46
C MET A 13 3.01 7.48 -2.01
N VAL A 14 2.26 6.61 -2.66
CA VAL A 14 0.85 6.83 -3.02
C VAL A 14 -0.05 6.32 -1.91
N GLY A 15 -1.07 7.11 -1.55
CA GLY A 15 -2.04 6.76 -0.51
C GLY A 15 -1.61 7.13 0.91
N ALA A 16 -0.64 8.03 1.05
CA ALA A 16 -0.09 8.49 2.34
C ALA A 16 -1.13 9.20 3.24
N THR A 17 -2.19 9.77 2.68
CA THR A 17 -3.25 10.48 3.42
C THR A 17 -4.38 9.56 3.92
N GLY A 18 -4.33 8.27 3.59
CA GLY A 18 -5.33 7.31 4.06
C GLY A 18 -5.06 6.82 5.48
N ALA A 19 -6.05 6.17 6.11
CA ALA A 19 -5.97 5.73 7.51
C ALA A 19 -4.76 4.82 7.83
N LEU A 20 -4.38 3.92 6.93
CA LEU A 20 -3.13 3.15 7.05
C LEU A 20 -1.92 3.99 6.63
N GLY A 21 -2.11 4.78 5.56
CA GLY A 21 -1.04 5.52 4.90
C GLY A 21 -0.37 6.55 5.78
N GLU A 22 -1.13 7.28 6.59
CA GLU A 22 -0.57 8.31 7.48
C GLU A 22 0.38 7.70 8.52
N THR A 23 0.01 6.57 9.12
CA THR A 23 0.86 5.86 10.07
C THR A 23 2.13 5.33 9.41
N VAL A 24 2.01 4.80 8.19
CA VAL A 24 3.16 4.34 7.39
C VAL A 24 4.07 5.51 7.04
N ALA A 25 3.51 6.62 6.56
CA ALA A 25 4.25 7.83 6.19
C ALA A 25 5.11 8.37 7.35
N ARG A 26 4.50 8.52 8.54
CA ARG A 26 5.19 8.98 9.74
C ARG A 26 6.34 8.05 10.14
N ARG A 27 6.10 6.75 10.16
CA ARG A 27 7.11 5.75 10.54
C ARG A 27 8.28 5.69 9.57
N LEU A 28 8.04 5.86 8.26
CA LEU A 28 9.11 5.94 7.26
C LEU A 28 10.00 7.17 7.45
N VAL A 29 9.41 8.32 7.81
CA VAL A 29 10.16 9.53 8.15
C VAL A 29 10.97 9.36 9.44
N GLU A 30 10.39 8.74 10.46
CA GLU A 30 11.08 8.36 11.70
C GLU A 30 12.24 7.40 11.45
N SER A 31 12.16 6.56 10.41
CA SER A 31 13.24 5.67 9.96
C SER A 31 14.34 6.39 9.18
N GLY A 32 14.31 7.72 9.09
CA GLY A 32 15.36 8.53 8.49
C GLY A 32 15.18 8.85 7.00
N LEU A 33 14.04 8.54 6.40
CA LEU A 33 13.73 8.87 5.01
C LEU A 33 13.09 10.25 4.84
N HIS A 34 13.18 10.82 3.65
CA HIS A 34 12.34 11.93 3.21
C HIS A 34 11.13 11.38 2.44
N LEU A 35 9.93 11.78 2.81
CA LEU A 35 8.71 11.31 2.17
C LEU A 35 8.25 12.26 1.06
N LEU A 36 8.01 11.73 -0.13
CA LEU A 36 7.20 12.37 -1.16
C LEU A 36 5.82 11.70 -1.18
N ALA A 37 4.83 12.38 -0.62
CA ALA A 37 3.44 11.93 -0.61
C ALA A 37 2.77 12.25 -1.94
N VAL A 38 2.20 11.24 -2.60
CA VAL A 38 1.49 11.39 -3.87
C VAL A 38 0.00 11.14 -3.68
N GLY A 39 -0.83 12.06 -4.12
CA GLY A 39 -2.29 11.95 -3.97
C GLY A 39 -3.06 12.99 -4.79
N ARG A 40 -4.39 12.96 -4.72
CA ARG A 40 -5.29 13.82 -5.51
C ARG A 40 -5.73 15.07 -4.75
N SER A 41 -5.93 14.95 -3.44
CA SER A 41 -6.40 16.04 -2.58
C SER A 41 -5.21 16.87 -2.10
N GLU A 42 -5.10 18.09 -2.60
CA GLU A 42 -4.04 19.01 -2.19
C GLU A 42 -4.14 19.37 -0.71
N ASP A 43 -5.36 19.56 -0.19
CA ASP A 43 -5.57 19.94 1.20
C ASP A 43 -5.14 18.82 2.16
N ASP A 44 -5.47 17.55 1.87
CA ASP A 44 -5.05 16.41 2.68
C ASP A 44 -3.53 16.23 2.64
N LEU A 45 -2.93 16.43 1.45
CA LEU A 45 -1.48 16.37 1.29
C LEU A 45 -0.78 17.49 2.08
N LYS A 46 -1.25 18.74 1.98
CA LYS A 46 -0.73 19.86 2.76
C LYS A 46 -0.83 19.62 4.26
N LYS A 47 -1.97 19.11 4.72
CA LYS A 47 -2.17 18.75 6.13
C LYS A 47 -1.18 17.69 6.59
N LEU A 48 -0.94 16.65 5.79
CA LEU A 48 0.03 15.60 6.12
C LEU A 48 1.44 16.16 6.21
N VAL A 49 1.91 16.89 5.19
CA VAL A 49 3.31 17.34 5.13
C VAL A 49 3.61 18.46 6.12
N SER A 50 2.61 19.22 6.59
CA SER A 50 2.81 20.23 7.63
C SER A 50 3.30 19.66 8.96
N SER A 51 3.20 18.34 9.14
CA SER A 51 3.63 17.66 10.36
C SER A 51 5.14 17.38 10.44
N SER A 52 5.90 17.55 9.34
CA SER A 52 7.35 17.31 9.31
C SER A 52 8.03 18.00 8.13
N GLU A 53 9.17 18.64 8.36
CA GLU A 53 10.05 19.19 7.30
C GLU A 53 10.63 18.12 6.35
N HIS A 54 10.57 16.86 6.76
CA HIS A 54 11.01 15.71 5.95
C HIS A 54 9.89 15.10 5.11
N MET A 55 8.83 15.86 4.87
CA MET A 55 7.74 15.48 4.00
C MET A 55 7.52 16.53 2.91
N SER A 56 7.27 16.07 1.70
CA SER A 56 6.88 16.85 0.54
C SER A 56 5.69 16.19 -0.16
N TYR A 57 5.04 16.89 -1.08
CA TYR A 57 3.90 16.29 -1.78
C TYR A 57 3.94 16.53 -3.29
N CYS A 58 3.23 15.67 -4.01
CA CYS A 58 2.95 15.79 -5.45
C CYS A 58 1.47 15.51 -5.70
N ILE A 59 0.78 16.43 -6.38
CA ILE A 59 -0.63 16.27 -6.75
C ILE A 59 -0.69 15.47 -8.04
N ALA A 60 -1.08 14.19 -7.95
CA ALA A 60 -1.27 13.31 -9.09
C ALA A 60 -2.32 12.24 -8.81
N ASP A 61 -3.10 11.88 -9.84
CA ASP A 61 -4.01 10.72 -9.79
C ASP A 61 -3.29 9.50 -10.36
N ILE A 62 -2.99 8.54 -9.51
CA ILE A 62 -2.28 7.31 -9.91
C ILE A 62 -3.10 6.43 -10.86
N GLY A 63 -4.39 6.69 -10.98
CA GLY A 63 -5.27 6.06 -11.97
C GLY A 63 -5.08 6.59 -13.41
N ASP A 64 -4.33 7.68 -13.59
CA ASP A 64 -4.09 8.37 -14.87
C ASP A 64 -2.61 8.32 -15.25
N ASP A 65 -2.30 8.11 -16.53
CA ASP A 65 -0.92 8.07 -17.05
C ASP A 65 -0.18 9.40 -16.89
N ALA A 66 -0.89 10.52 -16.85
CA ALA A 66 -0.31 11.84 -16.55
C ALA A 66 0.42 11.91 -15.20
N ALA A 67 0.11 10.99 -14.27
CA ALA A 67 0.82 10.88 -13.00
C ALA A 67 2.32 10.57 -13.20
N ILE A 68 2.68 9.85 -14.26
CA ILE A 68 4.08 9.48 -14.53
C ILE A 68 4.94 10.73 -14.63
N GLU A 69 4.60 11.65 -15.53
CA GLU A 69 5.41 12.85 -15.77
C GLU A 69 5.35 13.84 -14.60
N LYS A 70 4.22 13.94 -13.90
CA LYS A 70 4.09 14.79 -12.71
C LYS A 70 5.02 14.32 -11.59
N ILE A 71 5.00 13.03 -11.26
CA ILE A 71 5.84 12.46 -10.20
C ILE A 71 7.31 12.52 -10.61
N LYS A 72 7.64 12.14 -11.85
CA LYS A 72 8.99 12.19 -12.41
C LYS A 72 9.61 13.58 -12.32
N ALA A 73 8.84 14.63 -12.66
CA ALA A 73 9.30 16.01 -12.57
C ALA A 73 9.64 16.44 -11.13
N VAL A 74 8.83 16.01 -10.14
CA VAL A 74 9.09 16.33 -8.73
C VAL A 74 10.29 15.54 -8.21
N VAL A 75 10.36 14.24 -8.47
CA VAL A 75 11.49 13.38 -8.05
C VAL A 75 12.79 13.86 -8.69
N GLY A 76 12.76 14.21 -9.99
CA GLY A 76 13.94 14.74 -10.69
C GLY A 76 14.45 16.06 -10.10
N LYS A 77 13.56 16.97 -9.67
CA LYS A 77 13.95 18.22 -8.97
C LYS A 77 14.55 17.95 -7.60
N MET A 78 14.07 16.94 -6.89
CA MET A 78 14.64 16.57 -5.59
C MET A 78 16.02 15.94 -5.72
N ASN A 79 16.31 15.31 -6.86
CA ASN A 79 17.60 14.69 -7.19
C ASN A 79 18.17 13.78 -6.11
N ARG A 80 17.31 12.98 -5.48
CA ARG A 80 17.67 12.05 -4.39
C ARG A 80 17.52 10.61 -4.85
N THR A 81 18.30 9.72 -4.25
CA THR A 81 18.09 8.27 -4.39
C THR A 81 16.74 7.87 -3.82
N VAL A 82 15.96 7.12 -4.59
CA VAL A 82 14.70 6.52 -4.13
C VAL A 82 14.99 5.19 -3.45
N ARG A 83 14.99 5.20 -2.14
CA ARG A 83 15.21 4.01 -1.31
C ARG A 83 14.01 3.08 -1.30
N MET A 84 12.81 3.64 -1.30
CA MET A 84 11.58 2.86 -1.26
C MET A 84 10.47 3.53 -2.07
N VAL A 85 9.68 2.71 -2.72
CA VAL A 85 8.41 3.07 -3.35
C VAL A 85 7.30 2.35 -2.62
N VAL A 86 6.25 3.07 -2.18
CA VAL A 86 5.10 2.47 -1.49
C VAL A 86 3.82 2.79 -2.25
N HIS A 87 3.16 1.76 -2.77
CA HIS A 87 1.84 1.89 -3.37
C HIS A 87 0.76 1.38 -2.43
N ALA A 88 0.13 2.30 -1.70
CA ALA A 88 -0.91 2.03 -0.71
C ALA A 88 -2.29 2.58 -1.09
N ALA A 89 -2.54 2.87 -2.38
CA ALA A 89 -3.86 3.35 -2.81
C ALA A 89 -4.95 2.31 -2.50
N GLY A 90 -5.98 2.74 -1.77
CA GLY A 90 -7.19 1.96 -1.54
C GLY A 90 -8.12 1.97 -2.75
N VAL A 91 -8.89 0.90 -2.91
CA VAL A 91 -9.97 0.84 -3.90
C VAL A 91 -11.29 0.58 -3.18
N PRO A 92 -12.41 1.15 -3.66
CA PRO A 92 -13.72 0.85 -3.09
C PRO A 92 -14.03 -0.64 -3.16
N VAL A 93 -14.71 -1.18 -2.15
CA VAL A 93 -15.36 -2.50 -2.25
C VAL A 93 -16.71 -2.27 -2.93
N ALA A 94 -16.85 -2.76 -4.14
CA ALA A 94 -18.03 -2.56 -4.98
C ALA A 94 -18.83 -3.85 -5.17
N GLY A 95 -19.36 -4.39 -4.09
CA GLY A 95 -20.29 -5.53 -4.12
C GLY A 95 -19.62 -6.91 -4.22
N GLY A 96 -20.44 -7.94 -4.11
CA GLY A 96 -20.09 -9.34 -4.32
C GLY A 96 -19.98 -9.69 -5.80
N VAL A 97 -19.50 -10.90 -6.09
CA VAL A 97 -19.22 -11.35 -7.48
C VAL A 97 -20.45 -11.35 -8.39
N LEU A 98 -21.64 -11.57 -7.83
CA LEU A 98 -22.89 -11.58 -8.61
C LEU A 98 -23.43 -10.17 -8.93
N GLU A 99 -22.97 -9.14 -8.21
CA GLU A 99 -23.51 -7.77 -8.30
C GLU A 99 -22.42 -6.73 -8.67
N ALA A 100 -21.16 -7.11 -8.67
CA ALA A 100 -20.06 -6.18 -8.92
C ALA A 100 -20.15 -5.56 -10.31
N ASN A 101 -20.05 -4.22 -10.36
CA ASN A 101 -20.01 -3.51 -11.63
C ASN A 101 -18.67 -3.80 -12.36
N PRO A 102 -18.70 -4.28 -13.63
CA PRO A 102 -17.47 -4.55 -14.38
C PRO A 102 -16.55 -3.34 -14.54
N LEU A 103 -17.10 -2.13 -14.67
CA LEU A 103 -16.30 -0.90 -14.74
C LEU A 103 -15.58 -0.63 -13.41
N ALA A 104 -16.24 -0.84 -12.28
CA ALA A 104 -15.62 -0.69 -10.96
C ALA A 104 -14.47 -1.71 -10.75
N LEU A 105 -14.62 -2.93 -11.27
CA LEU A 105 -13.55 -3.93 -11.28
C LEU A 105 -12.36 -3.46 -12.11
N SER A 106 -12.60 -2.99 -13.34
CA SER A 106 -11.55 -2.46 -14.23
C SER A 106 -10.82 -1.28 -13.60
N GLN A 107 -11.54 -0.37 -12.96
CA GLN A 107 -10.96 0.78 -12.24
C GLN A 107 -10.11 0.32 -11.04
N ALA A 108 -10.55 -0.68 -10.29
CA ALA A 108 -9.78 -1.23 -9.18
C ALA A 108 -8.45 -1.83 -9.63
N ILE A 109 -8.45 -2.58 -10.73
CA ILE A 109 -7.24 -3.13 -11.35
C ILE A 109 -6.33 -2.00 -11.86
N ASN A 110 -6.90 -1.00 -12.53
CA ASN A 110 -6.15 0.17 -13.02
C ASN A 110 -5.45 0.92 -11.89
N ILE A 111 -6.13 1.15 -10.75
CA ILE A 111 -5.52 1.82 -9.60
C ILE A 111 -4.45 0.94 -8.96
N LYS A 112 -4.71 -0.35 -8.73
CA LYS A 112 -3.80 -1.24 -8.03
C LYS A 112 -2.60 -1.65 -8.90
N ALA A 113 -2.83 -2.35 -9.99
CA ALA A 113 -1.76 -2.84 -10.86
C ALA A 113 -1.22 -1.74 -11.79
N GLY A 114 -2.10 -1.02 -12.48
CA GLY A 114 -1.71 0.10 -13.32
C GLY A 114 -1.01 1.21 -12.54
N GLY A 115 -1.51 1.54 -11.36
CA GLY A 115 -0.89 2.53 -10.48
C GLY A 115 0.54 2.16 -10.06
N MET A 116 0.79 0.88 -9.76
CA MET A 116 2.15 0.42 -9.44
C MET A 116 3.10 0.52 -10.64
N LEU A 117 2.62 0.21 -11.85
CA LEU A 117 3.39 0.39 -13.09
C LEU A 117 3.75 1.85 -13.32
N ARG A 118 2.78 2.78 -13.15
CA ARG A 118 3.00 4.22 -13.30
C ARG A 118 4.02 4.74 -12.28
N LEU A 119 3.85 4.34 -11.03
CA LEU A 119 4.73 4.76 -9.94
C LEU A 119 6.18 4.29 -10.19
N HIS A 120 6.38 3.03 -10.59
CA HIS A 120 7.70 2.52 -11.00
C HIS A 120 8.30 3.36 -12.15
N ARG A 121 7.54 3.56 -13.25
CA ARG A 121 8.04 4.34 -14.41
C ARG A 121 8.43 5.76 -14.05
N ALA A 122 7.72 6.38 -13.11
CA ALA A 122 8.02 7.74 -12.69
C ALA A 122 9.34 7.88 -11.92
N VAL A 123 9.80 6.81 -11.26
CA VAL A 123 10.95 6.87 -10.34
C VAL A 123 12.14 6.02 -10.80
N ASP A 124 12.01 5.22 -11.85
CA ASP A 124 12.96 4.18 -12.25
C ASP A 124 14.41 4.68 -12.38
N ALA A 125 14.60 5.89 -12.91
CA ALA A 125 15.93 6.50 -13.05
C ALA A 125 16.62 6.83 -11.71
N HIS A 126 15.88 6.85 -10.60
CA HIS A 126 16.37 7.15 -9.25
C HIS A 126 16.46 5.90 -8.36
N LEU A 127 16.07 4.73 -8.88
CA LEU A 127 16.21 3.46 -8.18
C LEU A 127 17.64 2.93 -8.30
N VAL A 128 18.17 2.46 -7.19
CA VAL A 128 19.54 1.92 -7.09
C VAL A 128 19.49 0.52 -6.44
N ARG A 129 20.64 -0.16 -6.42
CA ARG A 129 20.80 -1.39 -5.66
C ARG A 129 20.37 -1.19 -4.21
N GLY A 130 19.53 -2.08 -3.71
CA GLY A 130 18.93 -1.99 -2.37
C GLY A 130 17.64 -1.17 -2.31
N SER A 131 17.16 -0.56 -3.42
CA SER A 131 15.83 0.05 -3.46
C SER A 131 14.73 -1.01 -3.32
N ARG A 132 13.59 -0.61 -2.74
CA ARG A 132 12.43 -1.48 -2.46
C ARG A 132 11.18 -0.99 -3.17
N LEU A 133 10.52 -1.86 -3.92
CA LEU A 133 9.16 -1.64 -4.40
C LEU A 133 8.21 -2.37 -3.46
N VAL A 134 7.31 -1.64 -2.81
CA VAL A 134 6.36 -2.20 -1.84
C VAL A 134 4.93 -1.82 -2.27
N ALA A 135 4.08 -2.82 -2.42
CA ALA A 135 2.66 -2.61 -2.67
C ALA A 135 1.82 -3.12 -1.49
N VAL A 136 0.83 -2.34 -1.09
CA VAL A 136 -0.17 -2.76 -0.10
C VAL A 136 -1.35 -3.38 -0.83
N GLY A 137 -1.47 -4.69 -0.71
CA GLY A 137 -2.59 -5.48 -1.24
C GLY A 137 -3.67 -5.69 -0.19
N GLY A 138 -3.98 -6.94 0.06
CA GLY A 138 -4.93 -7.40 1.07
C GLY A 138 -5.15 -8.89 0.96
N HIS A 139 -5.55 -9.53 2.06
CA HIS A 139 -5.69 -10.98 2.15
C HIS A 139 -6.69 -11.57 1.12
N TYR A 140 -7.69 -10.79 0.68
CA TYR A 140 -8.63 -11.25 -0.37
C TYR A 140 -7.99 -11.53 -1.73
N GLY A 141 -6.75 -11.12 -1.96
CA GLY A 141 -5.97 -11.53 -3.13
C GLY A 141 -5.49 -12.98 -3.06
N PHE A 142 -5.53 -13.60 -1.87
CA PHE A 142 -5.10 -14.97 -1.58
C PHE A 142 -6.26 -15.87 -1.15
N GLU A 143 -7.18 -15.34 -0.38
CA GLU A 143 -8.38 -16.03 0.10
C GLU A 143 -9.61 -15.42 -0.59
N PRO A 144 -10.08 -16.01 -1.69
CA PRO A 144 -11.22 -15.48 -2.43
C PRO A 144 -12.49 -15.55 -1.58
N THR A 145 -13.34 -14.54 -1.78
CA THR A 145 -14.64 -14.46 -1.11
C THR A 145 -15.70 -13.93 -2.07
N ALA A 146 -16.93 -14.42 -1.94
CA ALA A 146 -18.02 -14.01 -2.81
C ALA A 146 -18.39 -12.53 -2.69
N TYR A 147 -18.05 -11.85 -1.59
CA TYR A 147 -18.48 -10.47 -1.30
C TYR A 147 -17.43 -9.39 -1.61
N ALA A 148 -16.24 -9.73 -2.04
CA ALA A 148 -15.16 -8.76 -2.28
C ALA A 148 -14.56 -8.89 -3.69
N ALA A 149 -15.39 -8.97 -4.71
CA ALA A 149 -14.98 -9.24 -6.09
C ALA A 149 -13.91 -8.24 -6.59
N THR A 150 -14.16 -6.93 -6.47
CA THR A 150 -13.22 -5.90 -6.94
C THR A 150 -11.89 -5.92 -6.20
N ALA A 151 -11.93 -5.97 -4.86
CA ALA A 151 -10.73 -6.00 -4.04
C ALA A 151 -9.95 -7.31 -4.21
N GLY A 152 -10.63 -8.45 -4.28
CA GLY A 152 -10.01 -9.77 -4.48
C GLY A 152 -9.22 -9.83 -5.77
N VAL A 153 -9.88 -9.58 -6.90
CA VAL A 153 -9.24 -9.65 -8.22
C VAL A 153 -8.12 -8.62 -8.39
N ALA A 154 -8.34 -7.37 -7.95
CA ALA A 154 -7.32 -6.33 -8.06
C ALA A 154 -6.09 -6.63 -7.19
N ASN A 155 -6.27 -7.18 -6.00
CA ASN A 155 -5.15 -7.58 -5.13
C ASN A 155 -4.43 -8.83 -5.66
N ALA A 156 -5.13 -9.81 -6.23
CA ALA A 156 -4.50 -10.98 -6.86
C ALA A 156 -3.64 -10.55 -8.07
N GLY A 157 -4.16 -9.66 -8.92
CA GLY A 157 -3.40 -9.08 -10.02
C GLY A 157 -2.16 -8.30 -9.56
N LEU A 158 -2.32 -7.50 -8.50
CA LEU A 158 -1.19 -6.78 -7.90
C LEU A 158 -0.13 -7.74 -7.33
N THR A 159 -0.55 -8.82 -6.67
CA THR A 159 0.36 -9.84 -6.13
C THR A 159 1.21 -10.45 -7.25
N ASN A 160 0.57 -10.83 -8.35
CA ASN A 160 1.28 -11.37 -9.52
C ASN A 160 2.26 -10.34 -10.10
N LEU A 161 1.83 -9.08 -10.25
CA LEU A 161 2.66 -7.99 -10.76
C LEU A 161 3.91 -7.77 -9.90
N MET A 162 3.79 -7.80 -8.56
CA MET A 162 4.94 -7.61 -7.67
C MET A 162 5.97 -8.73 -7.82
N ARG A 163 5.53 -9.96 -8.07
CA ARG A 163 6.45 -11.07 -8.40
C ARG A 163 7.16 -10.85 -9.73
N GLN A 164 6.46 -10.34 -10.75
CA GLN A 164 7.07 -9.99 -12.03
C GLN A 164 8.12 -8.88 -11.86
N PHE A 165 7.83 -7.83 -11.08
CA PHE A 165 8.82 -6.80 -10.75
C PHE A 165 10.06 -7.37 -10.05
N SER A 166 9.89 -8.31 -9.12
CA SER A 166 11.01 -8.97 -8.45
C SER A 166 11.95 -9.65 -9.43
N TRP A 167 11.41 -10.33 -10.44
CA TRP A 167 12.23 -10.95 -11.49
C TRP A 167 12.86 -9.91 -12.42
N ALA A 168 12.10 -8.92 -12.85
CA ALA A 168 12.57 -7.93 -13.83
C ALA A 168 13.67 -7.00 -13.28
N LEU A 169 13.68 -6.76 -11.97
CA LEU A 169 14.59 -5.80 -11.33
C LEU A 169 15.70 -6.47 -10.50
N GLY A 170 15.65 -7.79 -10.36
CA GLY A 170 16.58 -8.56 -9.53
C GLY A 170 18.05 -8.34 -9.89
N ASP A 171 18.41 -8.33 -11.16
CA ASP A 171 19.78 -8.10 -11.63
C ASP A 171 20.32 -6.71 -11.24
N ARG A 172 19.41 -5.74 -11.07
CA ARG A 172 19.75 -4.41 -10.56
C ARG A 172 19.89 -4.38 -9.04
N GLY A 173 19.61 -5.48 -8.34
CA GLY A 173 19.57 -5.57 -6.87
C GLY A 173 18.41 -4.77 -6.26
N ILE A 174 17.31 -4.62 -6.99
CA ILE A 174 16.08 -3.99 -6.54
C ILE A 174 15.07 -5.10 -6.24
N THR A 175 14.44 -5.06 -5.07
CA THR A 175 13.47 -6.08 -4.67
C THR A 175 12.04 -5.52 -4.64
N ALA A 176 11.08 -6.40 -4.92
CA ALA A 176 9.67 -6.05 -4.90
C ALA A 176 8.91 -6.96 -3.93
N HIS A 177 8.03 -6.38 -3.13
CA HIS A 177 7.32 -7.06 -2.05
C HIS A 177 5.85 -6.65 -2.01
N LEU A 178 4.99 -7.56 -1.63
CA LEU A 178 3.61 -7.26 -1.29
C LEU A 178 3.42 -7.31 0.23
N VAL A 179 2.73 -6.32 0.78
CA VAL A 179 2.21 -6.37 2.15
C VAL A 179 0.72 -6.59 2.06
N ALA A 180 0.21 -7.65 2.66
CA ALA A 180 -1.18 -8.09 2.57
C ALA A 180 -1.85 -8.07 3.95
N PRO A 181 -2.39 -6.91 4.39
CA PRO A 181 -3.11 -6.85 5.65
C PRO A 181 -4.45 -7.59 5.55
N GLY A 182 -4.88 -8.13 6.68
CA GLY A 182 -6.25 -8.56 6.92
C GLY A 182 -7.20 -7.36 7.09
N PRO A 183 -8.40 -7.58 7.62
CA PRO A 183 -9.26 -6.48 8.05
C PRO A 183 -8.50 -5.59 9.03
N ALA A 184 -8.32 -4.31 8.66
CA ALA A 184 -7.57 -3.37 9.48
C ALA A 184 -8.53 -2.53 10.32
N ASP A 185 -8.19 -2.30 11.59
CA ASP A 185 -8.98 -1.46 12.50
C ASP A 185 -8.90 0.01 12.04
N THR A 186 -9.84 0.36 11.19
CA THR A 186 -9.97 1.67 10.57
C THR A 186 -11.44 2.05 10.45
N GLU A 187 -11.71 3.33 10.25
CA GLU A 187 -13.08 3.83 9.97
C GLU A 187 -13.72 3.09 8.78
N ARG A 188 -12.93 2.72 7.77
CA ARG A 188 -13.42 1.93 6.64
C ARG A 188 -14.00 0.57 7.09
N LEU A 189 -13.34 -0.14 8.01
CA LEU A 189 -13.84 -1.41 8.54
C LEU A 189 -15.15 -1.19 9.29
N ARG A 190 -15.26 -0.13 10.08
CA ARG A 190 -16.48 0.25 10.80
C ARG A 190 -17.64 0.52 9.84
N ASN A 191 -17.38 1.23 8.75
CA ASN A 191 -18.38 1.49 7.70
C ASN A 191 -18.86 0.19 7.02
N VAL A 192 -17.94 -0.76 6.75
CA VAL A 192 -18.29 -2.08 6.23
C VAL A 192 -19.14 -2.86 7.23
N ALA A 193 -18.75 -2.87 8.52
CA ALA A 193 -19.50 -3.55 9.57
C ALA A 193 -20.90 -2.95 9.75
N ASN A 194 -21.03 -1.62 9.76
CA ASN A 194 -22.32 -0.93 9.81
C ASN A 194 -23.24 -1.34 8.65
N THR A 195 -22.70 -1.44 7.44
CA THR A 195 -23.48 -1.85 6.26
C THR A 195 -23.96 -3.29 6.39
N ARG A 196 -23.09 -4.21 6.80
CA ARG A 196 -23.44 -5.62 7.00
C ARG A 196 -24.44 -5.83 8.13
N ALA A 197 -24.30 -5.12 9.24
CA ALA A 197 -25.22 -5.15 10.36
C ALA A 197 -26.65 -4.77 9.91
N LYS A 198 -26.78 -3.67 9.16
CA LYS A 198 -28.07 -3.23 8.58
C LYS A 198 -28.65 -4.27 7.61
N GLN A 199 -27.86 -4.85 6.73
CA GLN A 199 -28.34 -5.86 5.76
C GLN A 199 -28.81 -7.15 6.42
N ARG A 200 -28.20 -7.53 7.55
CA ARG A 200 -28.47 -8.80 8.25
C ARG A 200 -29.42 -8.64 9.44
N GLY A 201 -29.73 -7.42 9.85
CA GLY A 201 -30.57 -7.15 11.01
C GLY A 201 -29.94 -7.53 12.35
N ILE A 202 -28.60 -7.46 12.44
CA ILE A 202 -27.82 -7.76 13.66
C ILE A 202 -27.05 -6.50 14.12
N SER A 203 -26.43 -6.55 15.29
CA SER A 203 -25.63 -5.44 15.81
C SER A 203 -24.29 -5.32 15.09
N VAL A 204 -23.65 -4.15 15.17
CA VAL A 204 -22.31 -3.92 14.63
C VAL A 204 -21.26 -4.72 15.41
N GLU A 205 -21.47 -4.86 16.70
CA GLU A 205 -20.65 -5.65 17.61
C GLU A 205 -20.62 -7.13 17.19
N GLU A 206 -21.78 -7.72 16.90
CA GLU A 206 -21.88 -9.10 16.38
C GLU A 206 -21.09 -9.26 15.08
N VAL A 207 -21.16 -8.28 14.15
CA VAL A 207 -20.35 -8.32 12.92
C VAL A 207 -18.86 -8.23 13.22
N PHE A 208 -18.45 -7.39 14.18
CA PHE A 208 -17.04 -7.32 14.58
C PHE A 208 -16.53 -8.61 15.22
N ASP A 209 -17.32 -9.22 16.06
CA ASP A 209 -16.95 -10.48 16.70
C ASP A 209 -16.82 -11.61 15.67
N GLU A 210 -17.76 -11.75 14.74
CA GLU A 210 -17.63 -12.68 13.61
C GLU A 210 -16.35 -12.43 12.80
N LEU A 211 -16.04 -11.17 12.50
CA LEU A 211 -14.85 -10.82 11.75
C LEU A 211 -13.56 -11.12 12.50
N LYS A 212 -13.54 -11.03 13.82
CA LYS A 212 -12.39 -11.42 14.65
C LYS A 212 -12.23 -12.94 14.73
N GLU A 213 -13.34 -13.67 14.86
CA GLU A 213 -13.33 -15.15 14.89
C GLU A 213 -12.73 -15.77 13.61
N GLU A 214 -12.75 -15.05 12.50
CA GLU A 214 -12.10 -15.50 11.26
C GLU A 214 -10.56 -15.46 11.31
N SER A 215 -9.94 -14.87 12.35
CA SER A 215 -8.48 -14.81 12.51
C SER A 215 -7.99 -15.64 13.70
N ALA A 216 -6.80 -16.23 13.59
CA ALA A 216 -6.27 -17.17 14.58
C ALA A 216 -6.06 -16.57 15.98
N ILE A 217 -5.83 -15.27 16.06
CA ILE A 217 -5.60 -14.55 17.32
C ILE A 217 -6.78 -13.64 17.70
N HIS A 218 -7.93 -13.77 17.03
CA HIS A 218 -9.16 -12.98 17.24
C HIS A 218 -8.94 -11.47 17.26
N ALA A 219 -8.10 -10.98 16.33
CA ALA A 219 -7.72 -9.57 16.27
C ALA A 219 -7.72 -9.02 14.85
N PHE A 220 -7.96 -7.72 14.72
CA PHE A 220 -7.75 -6.99 13.49
C PHE A 220 -6.29 -6.56 13.36
N THR A 221 -5.83 -6.41 12.11
CA THR A 221 -4.54 -5.78 11.84
C THR A 221 -4.59 -4.29 12.20
N THR A 222 -3.57 -3.78 12.86
CA THR A 222 -3.48 -2.35 13.17
C THR A 222 -2.67 -1.58 12.12
N PRO A 223 -2.91 -0.26 11.95
CA PRO A 223 -2.06 0.59 11.11
C PRO A 223 -0.58 0.52 11.48
N GLN A 224 -0.28 0.40 12.78
CA GLN A 224 1.09 0.28 13.30
C GLN A 224 1.77 -1.01 12.87
N GLN A 225 1.04 -2.12 12.84
CA GLN A 225 1.57 -3.40 12.35
C GLN A 225 1.87 -3.34 10.85
N VAL A 226 1.01 -2.70 10.05
CA VAL A 226 1.27 -2.49 8.62
C VAL A 226 2.50 -1.61 8.41
N ALA A 227 2.61 -0.52 9.15
CA ALA A 227 3.78 0.37 9.09
C ALA A 227 5.07 -0.36 9.51
N TRP A 228 5.01 -1.20 10.54
CA TRP A 228 6.14 -2.05 10.95
C TRP A 228 6.56 -3.00 9.82
N GLY A 229 5.61 -3.70 9.21
CA GLY A 229 5.92 -4.65 8.13
C GLY A 229 6.53 -3.97 6.89
N ILE A 230 6.10 -2.74 6.56
CA ILE A 230 6.71 -1.96 5.47
C ILE A 230 8.13 -1.51 5.85
N CYS A 231 8.34 -0.99 7.07
CA CYS A 231 9.66 -0.55 7.52
C CYS A 231 10.64 -1.72 7.68
N LEU A 232 10.18 -2.93 8.02
CA LEU A 232 11.01 -4.14 8.06
C LEU A 232 11.72 -4.38 6.71
N LEU A 233 11.07 -4.05 5.60
CA LEU A 233 11.63 -4.21 4.26
C LEU A 233 12.78 -3.24 3.94
N LEU A 234 13.05 -2.25 4.79
CA LEU A 234 14.25 -1.39 4.66
C LEU A 234 15.54 -2.11 5.06
N ALA A 235 15.44 -3.15 5.88
CA ALA A 235 16.58 -3.93 6.30
C ALA A 235 17.25 -4.64 5.10
N PRO A 236 18.60 -4.71 5.03
CA PRO A 236 19.31 -5.43 3.96
C PRO A 236 18.91 -6.91 3.89
N GLU A 237 18.61 -7.53 5.02
CA GLU A 237 18.22 -8.93 5.14
C GLU A 237 16.88 -9.22 4.42
N ALA A 238 16.07 -8.20 4.17
CA ALA A 238 14.83 -8.32 3.39
C ALA A 238 15.08 -8.72 1.92
N ASP A 239 16.32 -8.67 1.43
CA ASP A 239 16.70 -9.22 0.12
C ASP A 239 16.31 -10.70 0.00
N ALA A 240 16.42 -11.47 1.07
CA ALA A 240 16.00 -12.88 1.11
C ALA A 240 14.51 -13.10 0.90
N MET A 241 13.69 -12.04 1.06
CA MET A 241 12.25 -12.08 0.87
C MET A 241 11.81 -11.52 -0.50
N ALA A 242 12.72 -11.36 -1.46
CA ALA A 242 12.41 -10.81 -2.78
C ALA A 242 11.24 -11.56 -3.46
N GLY A 243 10.23 -10.82 -3.90
CA GLY A 243 9.01 -11.37 -4.50
C GLY A 243 8.00 -11.95 -3.51
N SER A 244 8.26 -11.90 -2.20
CA SER A 244 7.37 -12.45 -1.19
C SER A 244 6.15 -11.55 -0.92
N SER A 245 5.13 -12.18 -0.33
CA SER A 245 3.97 -11.50 0.23
C SER A 245 4.01 -11.64 1.76
N LEU A 246 4.11 -10.51 2.45
CA LEU A 246 4.04 -10.46 3.91
C LEU A 246 2.58 -10.43 4.31
N MET A 247 2.09 -11.54 4.84
CA MET A 247 0.73 -11.63 5.36
C MET A 247 0.68 -11.00 6.76
N LEU A 248 -0.06 -9.90 6.89
CA LEU A 248 -0.31 -9.21 8.15
C LEU A 248 -1.81 -9.27 8.47
N ASP A 249 -2.33 -10.48 8.65
CA ASP A 249 -3.76 -10.77 8.70
C ASP A 249 -4.21 -11.46 9.99
N SER A 250 -3.36 -11.47 11.00
CA SER A 250 -3.63 -12.08 12.30
C SER A 250 -3.93 -13.59 12.20
N GLY A 251 -3.34 -14.27 11.19
CA GLY A 251 -3.56 -15.69 10.95
C GLY A 251 -4.92 -16.02 10.32
N ARG A 252 -5.52 -15.07 9.60
CA ARG A 252 -6.81 -15.24 8.91
C ARG A 252 -6.70 -16.19 7.70
N ARG A 253 -5.57 -16.16 7.03
CA ARG A 253 -5.35 -17.02 5.87
C ARG A 253 -5.27 -18.50 6.30
N ARG A 254 -6.07 -19.37 5.64
CA ARG A 254 -6.15 -20.80 5.93
C ARG A 254 -5.41 -21.67 4.92
N GLY A 255 -5.23 -21.16 3.69
CA GLY A 255 -4.51 -21.87 2.62
C GLY A 255 -3.00 -21.87 2.83
N LEU A 256 -2.34 -22.90 2.32
CA LEU A 256 -0.89 -22.93 2.17
C LEU A 256 -0.45 -21.94 1.08
N PRO A 257 0.81 -21.48 1.08
CA PRO A 257 1.34 -20.59 0.06
C PRO A 257 1.25 -21.15 -1.34
#